data_717a6aad1bf98c01e5e52c1e55b4006a
#
_entry.id   717a6aad1bf98c01e5e52c1e55b4006a
#
_cell.length_a   1.000
_cell.length_b   1.000
_cell.length_c   1.000
_cell.angle_alpha   90.00
_cell.angle_beta   90.00
_cell.angle_gamma   90.00
#
_symmetry.space_group_name_H-M   'P 1'
#
loop_
_entity.id
_entity.type
_entity.pdbx_description
1 polymer ?
#
loop_
_entity_poly.entity_id
_entity_poly.type
_entity_poly.pdbx_seq_one_letter_code
_entity_poly.pdbx_strand_id
1 'polypeptide(L)'
;MELSFVTYNIHKGIGTDRRYRIERIIEILRSVNADVYALQEVDQHVPRSRNHDIAALLSEELGMHYVLGLNVKLKKGAYGNAILSRFPIVDSRNINLTWGIKKRRGCLAARINVPRLGEIAVLNYHLGLAAFERMWQIKKLIESHTFSDMRQVPLVLLGDSNDRKMKLNPVLDEAGFPDTCEHNRGFNSFPSYAPLFRLDKIYASKHWQVSDHKVIRNQTTRVASDHLPVFSQLII
;
A
#
# COMPACT_ATOMS: atom_id res chain seq x y z
N MET A 1 -22.40 0.83 2.61
CA MET A 1 -21.69 -0.08 1.68
C MET A 1 -20.40 -0.53 2.33
N GLU A 2 -19.95 -1.75 2.05
CA GLU A 2 -18.73 -2.29 2.66
C GLU A 2 -17.68 -2.52 1.57
N LEU A 3 -16.44 -2.08 1.81
CA LEU A 3 -15.31 -2.23 0.90
C LEU A 3 -14.09 -2.78 1.64
N SER A 4 -13.32 -3.59 0.95
CA SER A 4 -12.11 -4.23 1.47
C SER A 4 -10.84 -3.65 0.88
N PHE A 5 -9.88 -3.33 1.75
CA PHE A 5 -8.60 -2.74 1.41
C PHE A 5 -7.45 -3.60 1.92
N VAL A 6 -6.43 -3.76 1.08
CA VAL A 6 -5.20 -4.47 1.46
C VAL A 6 -3.99 -3.60 1.16
N THR A 7 -3.07 -3.50 2.11
CA THR A 7 -1.70 -3.03 1.83
C THR A 7 -0.72 -4.20 1.90
N TYR A 8 0.19 -4.26 0.94
CA TYR A 8 1.17 -5.34 0.87
C TYR A 8 2.47 -4.90 0.18
N ASN A 9 3.58 -4.84 0.91
CA ASN A 9 4.89 -4.75 0.31
C ASN A 9 5.25 -6.15 -0.26
N ILE A 10 5.21 -6.28 -1.59
CA ILE A 10 5.40 -7.56 -2.28
C ILE A 10 6.88 -7.92 -2.51
N HIS A 11 7.80 -7.09 -2.04
CA HIS A 11 9.26 -7.29 -2.19
C HIS A 11 9.64 -7.73 -3.61
N LYS A 12 9.09 -7.10 -4.64
CA LYS A 12 9.37 -7.34 -6.07
C LYS A 12 8.99 -8.76 -6.55
N GLY A 13 8.14 -9.47 -5.80
CA GLY A 13 7.82 -10.89 -6.03
C GLY A 13 8.96 -11.85 -5.63
N ILE A 14 9.95 -11.36 -4.87
CA ILE A 14 11.07 -12.16 -4.37
C ILE A 14 10.79 -12.56 -2.92
N GLY A 15 10.64 -13.84 -2.70
CA GLY A 15 10.32 -14.40 -1.39
C GLY A 15 11.50 -14.38 -0.40
N THR A 16 11.24 -14.78 0.85
CA THR A 16 12.25 -14.96 1.90
C THR A 16 13.25 -16.07 1.54
N ASP A 17 12.87 -16.96 0.63
CA ASP A 17 13.73 -17.98 0.01
C ASP A 17 14.63 -17.43 -1.13
N ARG A 18 14.62 -16.10 -1.35
CA ARG A 18 15.36 -15.37 -2.40
C ARG A 18 14.99 -15.79 -3.83
N ARG A 19 13.84 -16.39 -4.03
CA ARG A 19 13.36 -16.79 -5.35
C ARG A 19 12.26 -15.84 -5.83
N TYR A 20 12.39 -15.38 -7.09
CA TYR A 20 11.30 -14.68 -7.76
C TYR A 20 10.17 -15.68 -8.09
N ARG A 21 9.02 -15.48 -7.50
CA ARG A 21 7.82 -16.32 -7.66
C ARG A 21 6.57 -15.46 -7.55
N ILE A 22 6.25 -14.77 -8.63
CA ILE A 22 5.08 -13.86 -8.67
C ILE A 22 3.76 -14.63 -8.48
N GLU A 23 3.75 -15.91 -8.84
CA GLU A 23 2.60 -16.80 -8.71
C GLU A 23 2.11 -16.88 -7.25
N ARG A 24 3.01 -16.79 -6.26
CA ARG A 24 2.67 -16.75 -4.84
C ARG A 24 1.90 -15.47 -4.47
N ILE A 25 2.31 -14.33 -5.04
CA ILE A 25 1.60 -13.06 -4.82
C ILE A 25 0.20 -13.14 -5.44
N ILE A 26 0.08 -13.65 -6.67
CA ILE A 26 -1.20 -13.84 -7.35
C ILE A 26 -2.14 -14.73 -6.49
N GLU A 27 -1.64 -15.88 -6.02
CA GLU A 27 -2.39 -16.79 -5.14
C GLU A 27 -2.91 -16.09 -3.89
N ILE A 28 -2.04 -15.32 -3.21
CA ILE A 28 -2.41 -14.57 -2.00
C ILE A 28 -3.50 -13.55 -2.33
N LEU A 29 -3.31 -12.71 -3.35
CA LEU A 29 -4.28 -11.68 -3.70
C LEU A 29 -5.62 -12.29 -4.10
N ARG A 30 -5.63 -13.37 -4.89
CA ARG A 30 -6.86 -14.11 -5.24
C ARG A 30 -7.57 -14.67 -3.99
N SER A 31 -6.83 -15.24 -3.07
CA SER A 31 -7.42 -15.83 -1.85
C SER A 31 -8.02 -14.80 -0.91
N VAL A 32 -7.43 -13.61 -0.84
CA VAL A 32 -7.94 -12.49 -0.05
C VAL A 32 -9.16 -11.84 -0.72
N ASN A 33 -9.17 -11.74 -2.05
CA ASN A 33 -10.27 -11.24 -2.88
C ASN A 33 -10.78 -9.85 -2.45
N ALA A 34 -9.86 -8.93 -2.17
CA ALA A 34 -10.20 -7.56 -1.75
C ALA A 34 -10.65 -6.69 -2.94
N ASP A 35 -11.32 -5.58 -2.63
CA ASP A 35 -11.77 -4.61 -3.64
C ASP A 35 -10.65 -3.70 -4.11
N VAL A 36 -9.70 -3.36 -3.21
CA VAL A 36 -8.55 -2.50 -3.50
C VAL A 36 -7.28 -3.06 -2.88
N TYR A 37 -6.21 -3.13 -3.67
CA TYR A 37 -4.86 -3.47 -3.23
C TYR A 37 -3.92 -2.30 -3.42
N ALA A 38 -3.20 -1.93 -2.38
CA ALA A 38 -2.09 -0.98 -2.40
C ALA A 38 -0.77 -1.76 -2.22
N LEU A 39 -0.03 -1.91 -3.30
CA LEU A 39 1.18 -2.71 -3.35
C LEU A 39 2.42 -1.81 -3.36
N GLN A 40 3.45 -2.19 -2.61
CA GLN A 40 4.74 -1.51 -2.60
C GLN A 40 5.82 -2.43 -3.16
N GLU A 41 6.92 -1.82 -3.60
CA GLU A 41 8.06 -2.48 -4.26
C GLU A 41 7.66 -3.28 -5.51
N VAL A 42 6.84 -2.69 -6.36
CA VAL A 42 6.37 -3.26 -7.61
C VAL A 42 7.35 -2.94 -8.73
N ASP A 43 8.04 -3.95 -9.27
CA ASP A 43 8.99 -3.81 -10.38
C ASP A 43 8.27 -3.68 -11.73
N GLN A 44 8.87 -2.87 -12.62
CA GLN A 44 8.51 -2.78 -14.03
C GLN A 44 9.76 -2.95 -14.90
N HIS A 45 9.80 -3.99 -15.71
CA HIS A 45 10.87 -4.33 -16.66
C HIS A 45 12.27 -4.45 -16.04
N VAL A 46 12.34 -4.93 -14.79
CA VAL A 46 13.60 -5.13 -14.07
C VAL A 46 14.07 -6.59 -14.25
N PRO A 47 15.38 -6.84 -14.54
CA PRO A 47 15.88 -8.21 -14.79
C PRO A 47 15.67 -9.18 -13.62
N ARG A 48 15.76 -8.72 -12.36
CA ARG A 48 15.53 -9.56 -11.16
C ARG A 48 14.10 -10.12 -11.07
N SER A 49 13.15 -9.46 -11.69
CA SER A 49 11.75 -9.86 -11.81
C SER A 49 11.41 -10.37 -13.22
N ARG A 50 12.41 -10.96 -13.93
CA ARG A 50 12.27 -11.51 -15.29
C ARG A 50 11.77 -10.51 -16.33
N ASN A 51 12.03 -9.22 -16.12
CA ASN A 51 11.56 -8.10 -16.94
C ASN A 51 10.01 -7.98 -17.01
N HIS A 52 9.29 -8.57 -16.09
CA HIS A 52 7.82 -8.41 -16.03
C HIS A 52 7.44 -6.96 -15.72
N ASP A 53 6.33 -6.52 -16.26
CA ASP A 53 5.51 -5.44 -15.69
C ASP A 53 4.60 -6.09 -14.65
N ILE A 54 5.02 -6.07 -13.38
CA ILE A 54 4.32 -6.79 -12.32
C ILE A 54 2.92 -6.23 -12.11
N ALA A 55 2.72 -4.90 -12.23
CA ALA A 55 1.41 -4.29 -12.02
C ALA A 55 0.42 -4.71 -13.12
N ALA A 56 0.86 -4.70 -14.39
CA ALA A 56 0.04 -5.16 -15.51
C ALA A 56 -0.29 -6.66 -15.38
N LEU A 57 0.70 -7.49 -15.05
CA LEU A 57 0.51 -8.92 -14.82
C LEU A 57 -0.52 -9.20 -13.73
N LEU A 58 -0.42 -8.53 -12.58
CA LEU A 58 -1.37 -8.70 -11.49
C LEU A 58 -2.78 -8.21 -11.86
N SER A 59 -2.87 -7.10 -12.60
CA SER A 59 -4.13 -6.57 -13.13
C SER A 59 -4.83 -7.59 -14.03
N GLU A 60 -4.12 -8.19 -14.97
CA GLU A 60 -4.63 -9.23 -15.88
C GLU A 60 -5.09 -10.47 -15.12
N GLU A 61 -4.24 -10.99 -14.23
CA GLU A 61 -4.50 -12.20 -13.45
C GLU A 61 -5.67 -12.08 -12.47
N LEU A 62 -5.96 -10.86 -11.99
CA LEU A 62 -7.03 -10.59 -11.03
C LEU A 62 -8.28 -9.99 -11.68
N GLY A 63 -8.22 -9.60 -12.97
CA GLY A 63 -9.30 -8.89 -13.65
C GLY A 63 -9.58 -7.53 -13.04
N MET A 64 -8.54 -6.78 -12.61
CA MET A 64 -8.67 -5.50 -11.90
C MET A 64 -8.07 -4.34 -12.72
N HIS A 65 -8.59 -3.13 -12.53
CA HIS A 65 -7.94 -1.91 -12.99
C HIS A 65 -6.68 -1.64 -12.19
N TYR A 66 -5.68 -0.97 -12.77
CA TYR A 66 -4.47 -0.61 -12.05
C TYR A 66 -3.89 0.75 -12.44
N VAL A 67 -3.10 1.31 -11.55
CA VAL A 67 -2.17 2.42 -11.79
C VAL A 67 -0.84 2.13 -11.10
N LEU A 68 0.26 2.60 -11.72
CA LEU A 68 1.61 2.38 -11.25
C LEU A 68 2.35 3.72 -11.11
N GLY A 69 2.84 4.02 -9.91
CA GLY A 69 3.66 5.18 -9.57
C GLY A 69 5.12 4.79 -9.43
N LEU A 70 5.94 5.00 -10.45
CA LEU A 70 7.36 4.67 -10.44
C LEU A 70 8.15 5.72 -9.65
N ASN A 71 8.90 5.29 -8.67
CA ASN A 71 9.69 6.15 -7.79
C ASN A 71 11.21 6.00 -8.04
N VAL A 72 11.68 4.78 -8.27
CA VAL A 72 13.11 4.48 -8.42
C VAL A 72 13.40 3.95 -9.82
N LYS A 73 14.19 4.73 -10.59
CA LYS A 73 14.75 4.29 -11.87
C LYS A 73 16.01 3.47 -11.63
N LEU A 74 16.18 2.40 -12.37
CA LEU A 74 17.34 1.51 -12.37
C LEU A 74 18.04 1.58 -13.73
N LYS A 75 19.22 0.92 -13.88
CA LYS A 75 19.88 0.80 -15.19
C LYS A 75 18.96 0.15 -16.24
N LYS A 76 18.18 -0.84 -15.83
CA LYS A 76 17.10 -1.46 -16.64
C LYS A 76 15.84 -1.49 -15.79
N GLY A 77 14.74 -0.90 -16.29
CA GLY A 77 13.46 -0.81 -15.62
C GLY A 77 13.41 0.17 -14.46
N ALA A 78 12.36 0.06 -13.68
CA ALA A 78 12.08 0.91 -12.53
C ALA A 78 11.21 0.15 -11.52
N TYR A 79 10.98 0.73 -10.33
CA TYR A 79 9.99 0.19 -9.39
C TYR A 79 9.33 1.30 -8.57
N GLY A 80 8.18 0.97 -8.00
CA GLY A 80 7.42 1.92 -7.21
C GLY A 80 6.24 1.29 -6.48
N ASN A 81 5.15 2.02 -6.42
CA ASN A 81 3.90 1.63 -5.79
C ASN A 81 2.83 1.39 -6.85
N ALA A 82 1.97 0.39 -6.66
CA ALA A 82 0.81 0.16 -7.52
C ALA A 82 -0.48 0.16 -6.70
N ILE A 83 -1.58 0.60 -7.29
CA ILE A 83 -2.92 0.42 -6.78
C ILE A 83 -3.68 -0.41 -7.80
N LEU A 84 -4.27 -1.53 -7.35
CA LEU A 84 -5.22 -2.32 -8.13
C LEU A 84 -6.60 -2.12 -7.53
N SER A 85 -7.62 -2.02 -8.38
CA SER A 85 -9.00 -1.81 -7.97
C SER A 85 -9.96 -2.66 -8.79
N ARG A 86 -10.94 -3.28 -8.13
CA ARG A 86 -12.09 -3.91 -8.78
C ARG A 86 -12.91 -2.91 -9.59
N PHE A 87 -12.86 -1.64 -9.19
CA PHE A 87 -13.64 -0.54 -9.77
C PHE A 87 -12.77 0.36 -10.63
N PRO A 88 -13.36 1.07 -11.62
CA PRO A 88 -12.61 1.98 -12.49
C PRO A 88 -11.83 3.05 -11.72
N ILE A 89 -10.56 3.23 -12.08
CA ILE A 89 -9.70 4.31 -11.57
C ILE A 89 -9.84 5.49 -12.54
N VAL A 90 -10.33 6.63 -12.04
CA VAL A 90 -10.68 7.80 -12.86
C VAL A 90 -9.62 8.91 -12.85
N ASP A 91 -8.78 8.97 -11.81
CA ASP A 91 -7.61 9.89 -11.72
C ASP A 91 -6.50 9.23 -10.92
N SER A 92 -5.25 9.56 -11.24
CA SER A 92 -4.10 9.14 -10.44
C SER A 92 -2.94 10.12 -10.51
N ARG A 93 -2.25 10.30 -9.38
CA ARG A 93 -1.08 11.19 -9.25
C ARG A 93 -0.02 10.53 -8.36
N ASN A 94 1.24 10.61 -8.79
CA ASN A 94 2.36 10.09 -7.99
C ASN A 94 3.10 11.24 -7.31
N ILE A 95 2.95 11.36 -6.00
CA ILE A 95 3.55 12.43 -5.17
C ILE A 95 4.98 12.05 -4.82
N ASN A 96 5.94 12.89 -5.19
CA ASN A 96 7.35 12.67 -4.82
C ASN A 96 7.60 13.03 -3.35
N LEU A 97 7.92 12.03 -2.54
CA LEU A 97 8.27 12.15 -1.13
C LEU A 97 9.78 11.97 -0.86
N THR A 98 10.62 12.15 -1.87
CA THR A 98 12.07 11.98 -1.71
C THR A 98 12.66 13.10 -0.85
N TRP A 99 13.41 12.72 0.19
CA TRP A 99 14.18 13.64 1.04
C TRP A 99 15.63 13.77 0.54
N GLY A 100 15.99 14.93 0.00
CA GLY A 100 17.36 15.22 -0.45
C GLY A 100 17.89 14.13 -1.39
N ILE A 101 19.07 13.60 -1.07
CA ILE A 101 19.79 12.56 -1.85
C ILE A 101 19.43 11.13 -1.44
N LYS A 102 18.49 10.96 -0.51
CA LYS A 102 18.09 9.62 -0.03
C LYS A 102 17.35 8.82 -1.11
N LYS A 103 17.14 7.53 -0.81
CA LYS A 103 16.38 6.62 -1.68
C LYS A 103 15.04 7.25 -2.05
N ARG A 104 14.73 7.26 -3.33
CA ARG A 104 13.49 7.85 -3.84
C ARG A 104 12.28 7.16 -3.24
N ARG A 105 11.33 7.97 -2.78
CA ARG A 105 10.08 7.55 -2.16
C ARG A 105 8.92 8.34 -2.75
N GLY A 106 7.72 7.75 -2.70
CA GLY A 106 6.52 8.41 -3.22
C GLY A 106 5.26 7.89 -2.57
N CYS A 107 4.18 8.63 -2.81
CA CYS A 107 2.83 8.23 -2.52
C CYS A 107 2.02 8.26 -3.81
N LEU A 108 1.49 7.12 -4.21
CA LEU A 108 0.57 7.02 -5.35
C LEU A 108 -0.85 7.27 -4.86
N ALA A 109 -1.46 8.33 -5.36
CA ALA A 109 -2.86 8.68 -5.10
C ALA A 109 -3.72 8.23 -6.28
N ALA A 110 -4.91 7.68 -6.02
CA ALA A 110 -5.89 7.31 -7.02
C ALA A 110 -7.30 7.69 -6.58
N ARG A 111 -8.14 8.17 -7.52
CA ARG A 111 -9.60 8.25 -7.39
C ARG A 111 -10.23 7.05 -8.05
N ILE A 112 -11.14 6.42 -7.35
CA ILE A 112 -11.81 5.18 -7.76
C ILE A 112 -13.31 5.45 -7.76
N ASN A 113 -13.98 5.17 -8.87
CA ASN A 113 -15.43 5.33 -9.00
C ASN A 113 -16.14 4.03 -8.58
N VAL A 114 -16.72 4.03 -7.40
CA VAL A 114 -17.42 2.87 -6.84
C VAL A 114 -18.92 2.96 -7.15
N PRO A 115 -19.51 1.96 -7.82
CA PRO A 115 -20.93 1.96 -8.16
C PRO A 115 -21.82 2.19 -6.93
N ARG A 116 -22.79 3.10 -7.04
CA ARG A 116 -23.75 3.49 -5.99
C ARG A 116 -23.18 4.28 -4.81
N LEU A 117 -21.84 4.36 -4.65
CA LEU A 117 -21.17 5.14 -3.61
C LEU A 117 -20.62 6.46 -4.18
N GLY A 118 -20.19 6.48 -5.42
CA GLY A 118 -19.46 7.58 -6.03
C GLY A 118 -17.93 7.41 -5.88
N GLU A 119 -17.22 8.53 -5.87
CA GLU A 119 -15.76 8.51 -5.81
C GLU A 119 -15.24 8.29 -4.39
N ILE A 120 -14.20 7.46 -4.28
CA ILE A 120 -13.35 7.33 -3.10
C ILE A 120 -11.91 7.64 -3.50
N ALA A 121 -11.08 8.01 -2.54
CA ALA A 121 -9.64 8.21 -2.75
C ALA A 121 -8.82 7.16 -2.01
N VAL A 122 -7.74 6.71 -2.65
CA VAL A 122 -6.79 5.75 -2.08
C VAL A 122 -5.38 6.30 -2.26
N LEU A 123 -4.62 6.39 -1.17
CA LEU A 123 -3.24 6.85 -1.15
C LEU A 123 -2.31 5.73 -0.68
N ASN A 124 -1.48 5.24 -1.59
CA ASN A 124 -0.50 4.19 -1.35
C ASN A 124 0.90 4.77 -1.17
N TYR A 125 1.42 4.76 0.05
CA TYR A 125 2.74 5.27 0.37
C TYR A 125 3.76 4.16 0.62
N HIS A 126 5.05 4.46 0.39
CA HIS A 126 6.18 3.70 0.90
C HIS A 126 7.22 4.67 1.44
N LEU A 127 7.32 4.78 2.76
CA LEU A 127 8.13 5.81 3.43
C LEU A 127 9.60 5.38 3.61
N GLY A 128 10.43 6.33 4.03
CA GLY A 128 11.85 6.15 4.27
C GLY A 128 12.16 5.42 5.59
N LEU A 129 13.43 5.02 5.75
CA LEU A 129 13.86 4.23 6.91
C LEU A 129 14.16 5.08 8.15
N ALA A 130 14.53 6.35 8.00
CA ALA A 130 14.88 7.22 9.11
C ALA A 130 13.63 7.92 9.68
N ALA A 131 13.54 8.05 11.01
CA ALA A 131 12.36 8.62 11.67
C ALA A 131 12.07 10.07 11.25
N PHE A 132 13.12 10.92 11.14
CA PHE A 132 12.97 12.31 10.70
C PHE A 132 12.51 12.41 9.24
N GLU A 133 12.99 11.51 8.38
CA GLU A 133 12.60 11.42 6.97
C GLU A 133 11.11 11.10 6.85
N ARG A 134 10.63 10.09 7.58
CA ARG A 134 9.20 9.71 7.59
C ARG A 134 8.30 10.83 8.07
N MET A 135 8.70 11.52 9.15
CA MET A 135 7.95 12.64 9.68
C MET A 135 7.82 13.78 8.65
N TRP A 136 8.92 14.12 7.98
CA TRP A 136 8.89 15.10 6.90
C TRP A 136 8.03 14.64 5.72
N GLN A 137 8.15 13.35 5.33
CA GLN A 137 7.38 12.79 4.21
C GLN A 137 5.87 12.85 4.46
N ILE A 138 5.42 12.51 5.66
CA ILE A 138 4.00 12.60 6.03
C ILE A 138 3.53 14.05 6.08
N LYS A 139 4.29 14.97 6.66
CA LYS A 139 3.95 16.40 6.65
C LYS A 139 3.84 16.93 5.22
N LYS A 140 4.84 16.68 4.39
CA LYS A 140 4.81 17.03 2.97
C LYS A 140 3.61 16.46 2.23
N LEU A 141 3.23 15.20 2.52
CA LEU A 141 2.06 14.58 1.93
C LEU A 141 0.77 15.31 2.33
N ILE A 142 0.56 15.53 3.63
CA ILE A 142 -0.64 16.21 4.17
C ILE A 142 -0.75 17.66 3.65
N GLU A 143 0.37 18.36 3.50
CA GLU A 143 0.43 19.74 2.99
C GLU A 143 0.32 19.83 1.45
N SER A 144 0.34 18.70 0.74
CA SER A 144 0.30 18.71 -0.73
C SER A 144 -1.09 19.05 -1.27
N HIS A 145 -1.12 19.75 -2.40
CA HIS A 145 -2.36 20.05 -3.12
C HIS A 145 -3.11 18.75 -3.50
N THR A 146 -2.38 17.70 -3.88
CA THR A 146 -2.99 16.39 -4.20
C THR A 146 -3.71 15.80 -3.00
N PHE A 147 -3.14 15.87 -1.79
CA PHE A 147 -3.81 15.40 -0.59
C PHE A 147 -5.08 16.20 -0.27
N SER A 148 -4.99 17.54 -0.39
CA SER A 148 -6.13 18.43 -0.19
C SER A 148 -7.27 18.14 -1.17
N ASP A 149 -6.96 17.82 -2.41
CA ASP A 149 -7.92 17.42 -3.43
C ASP A 149 -8.51 16.03 -3.14
N MET A 150 -7.68 15.04 -2.84
CA MET A 150 -8.12 13.67 -2.58
C MET A 150 -8.99 13.54 -1.31
N ARG A 151 -8.77 14.35 -0.29
CA ARG A 151 -9.57 14.32 0.96
C ARG A 151 -10.99 14.90 0.84
N GLN A 152 -11.38 15.41 -0.32
CA GLN A 152 -12.75 15.89 -0.58
C GLN A 152 -13.75 14.74 -0.70
N VAL A 153 -13.28 13.52 -0.85
CA VAL A 153 -14.08 12.28 -0.90
C VAL A 153 -13.62 11.33 0.21
N PRO A 154 -14.38 10.27 0.53
CA PRO A 154 -13.93 9.25 1.48
C PRO A 154 -12.56 8.71 1.10
N LEU A 155 -11.58 8.85 2.02
CA LEU A 155 -10.18 8.58 1.72
C LEU A 155 -9.63 7.48 2.63
N VAL A 156 -8.83 6.57 2.03
CA VAL A 156 -8.02 5.56 2.73
C VAL A 156 -6.55 5.78 2.39
N LEU A 157 -5.72 5.95 3.43
CA LEU A 157 -4.28 6.10 3.33
C LEU A 157 -3.61 4.84 3.85
N LEU A 158 -2.82 4.14 3.02
CA LEU A 158 -2.26 2.85 3.41
C LEU A 158 -0.89 2.61 2.76
N GLY A 159 -0.08 1.73 3.36
CA GLY A 159 1.25 1.42 2.84
C GLY A 159 2.26 0.98 3.89
N ASP A 160 3.49 0.77 3.42
CA ASP A 160 4.65 0.50 4.27
C ASP A 160 5.19 1.81 4.86
N SER A 161 4.91 2.00 6.14
CA SER A 161 5.32 3.19 6.89
C SER A 161 6.78 3.16 7.33
N ASN A 162 7.42 1.98 7.38
CA ASN A 162 8.73 1.76 8.02
C ASN A 162 8.81 2.28 9.48
N ASP A 163 7.66 2.57 10.11
CA ASP A 163 7.57 3.20 11.42
C ASP A 163 7.38 2.20 12.56
N ARG A 164 8.49 1.62 13.03
CA ARG A 164 8.51 0.63 14.12
C ARG A 164 7.96 1.15 15.45
N LYS A 165 8.02 2.48 15.68
CA LYS A 165 7.66 3.11 16.96
C LYS A 165 6.30 3.82 16.91
N MET A 166 5.55 3.67 15.80
CA MET A 166 4.21 4.28 15.59
C MET A 166 4.16 5.79 15.84
N LYS A 167 5.26 6.50 15.55
CA LYS A 167 5.36 7.95 15.75
C LYS A 167 4.50 8.76 14.74
N LEU A 168 4.10 8.14 13.65
CA LEU A 168 3.25 8.78 12.64
C LEU A 168 1.76 8.74 13.01
N ASN A 169 1.33 7.81 13.87
CA ASN A 169 -0.07 7.66 14.24
C ASN A 169 -0.68 8.96 14.80
N PRO A 170 -0.07 9.64 15.80
CA PRO A 170 -0.65 10.89 16.32
C PRO A 170 -0.78 11.99 15.26
N VAL A 171 0.18 12.09 14.34
CA VAL A 171 0.18 13.11 13.27
C VAL A 171 -0.95 12.86 12.26
N LEU A 172 -1.19 11.59 11.91
CA LEU A 172 -2.27 11.21 11.00
C LEU A 172 -3.63 11.30 11.67
N ASP A 173 -3.73 10.94 12.94
CA ASP A 173 -4.95 11.07 13.73
C ASP A 173 -5.38 12.54 13.87
N GLU A 174 -4.44 13.44 14.20
CA GLU A 174 -4.66 14.90 14.23
C GLU A 174 -5.11 15.44 12.86
N ALA A 175 -4.59 14.86 11.77
CA ALA A 175 -5.01 15.21 10.41
C ALA A 175 -6.40 14.63 10.02
N GLY A 176 -7.05 13.84 10.89
CA GLY A 176 -8.36 13.22 10.70
C GLY A 176 -8.33 11.84 10.04
N PHE A 177 -7.19 11.13 10.18
CA PHE A 177 -6.97 9.79 9.65
C PHE A 177 -6.52 8.84 10.78
N PRO A 178 -7.44 8.37 11.62
CA PRO A 178 -7.14 7.36 12.62
C PRO A 178 -6.70 6.04 11.98
N ASP A 179 -5.89 5.30 12.71
CA ASP A 179 -5.45 3.96 12.33
C ASP A 179 -6.63 2.99 12.42
N THR A 180 -6.85 2.18 11.39
CA THR A 180 -7.96 1.20 11.37
C THR A 180 -7.77 0.05 12.36
N CYS A 181 -6.61 -0.07 12.95
CA CYS A 181 -6.32 -1.06 14.00
C CYS A 181 -6.51 -0.44 15.39
N GLU A 182 -7.61 -0.75 16.06
CA GLU A 182 -7.90 -0.27 17.41
C GLU A 182 -6.94 -0.82 18.48
N HIS A 183 -6.37 -2.01 18.25
CA HIS A 183 -5.50 -2.68 19.21
C HIS A 183 -4.12 -2.95 18.59
N ASN A 184 -3.07 -2.38 19.17
CA ASN A 184 -1.70 -2.51 18.65
C ASN A 184 -1.06 -3.91 18.83
N ARG A 185 -1.72 -4.86 19.45
CA ARG A 185 -1.18 -6.20 19.70
C ARG A 185 -1.69 -7.19 18.67
N GLY A 186 -0.77 -8.00 18.12
CA GLY A 186 -1.12 -9.11 17.22
C GLY A 186 -1.14 -8.77 15.72
N PHE A 187 -0.99 -7.49 15.35
CA PHE A 187 -1.09 -7.03 13.97
C PHE A 187 0.27 -6.70 13.32
N ASN A 188 1.33 -7.37 13.78
CA ASN A 188 2.66 -7.21 13.20
C ASN A 188 2.73 -7.83 11.81
N SER A 189 3.34 -7.10 10.85
CA SER A 189 3.45 -7.50 9.46
C SER A 189 4.89 -7.85 9.03
N PHE A 190 5.91 -7.45 9.83
CA PHE A 190 7.31 -7.61 9.48
C PHE A 190 8.17 -8.14 10.65
N PRO A 191 9.17 -9.01 10.41
CA PRO A 191 9.37 -9.78 9.18
C PRO A 191 8.31 -10.91 9.06
N SER A 192 7.96 -11.30 7.85
CA SER A 192 6.84 -12.23 7.57
C SER A 192 6.95 -13.58 8.28
N TYR A 193 8.16 -14.12 8.42
CA TYR A 193 8.42 -15.42 9.06
C TYR A 193 8.27 -15.38 10.59
N ALA A 194 8.57 -14.24 11.24
CA ALA A 194 8.44 -14.01 12.69
C ALA A 194 8.06 -12.54 12.96
N PRO A 195 6.78 -12.15 12.80
CA PRO A 195 6.37 -10.74 12.83
C PRO A 195 6.61 -10.11 14.20
N LEU A 196 7.45 -9.06 14.22
CA LEU A 196 7.82 -8.28 15.41
C LEU A 196 7.40 -6.82 15.32
N PHE A 197 7.22 -6.28 14.08
CA PHE A 197 6.91 -4.88 13.87
C PHE A 197 5.67 -4.72 12.99
N ARG A 198 4.87 -3.71 13.30
CA ARG A 198 3.73 -3.27 12.52
C ARG A 198 4.17 -2.13 11.60
N LEU A 199 4.72 -2.48 10.43
CA LEU A 199 5.21 -1.50 9.44
C LEU A 199 4.14 -1.10 8.44
N ASP A 200 3.29 -2.05 8.06
CA ASP A 200 2.21 -1.87 7.10
C ASP A 200 0.94 -1.44 7.83
N LYS A 201 0.36 -0.32 7.42
CA LYS A 201 -0.74 0.32 8.14
C LYS A 201 -1.81 0.82 7.18
N ILE A 202 -3.03 0.88 7.69
CA ILE A 202 -4.19 1.44 7.00
C ILE A 202 -4.80 2.51 7.91
N TYR A 203 -5.00 3.71 7.37
CA TYR A 203 -5.66 4.83 8.02
C TYR A 203 -6.87 5.23 7.18
N ALA A 204 -7.95 5.58 7.82
CA ALA A 204 -9.19 5.91 7.14
C ALA A 204 -9.74 7.26 7.59
N SER A 205 -10.30 8.05 6.67
CA SER A 205 -11.00 9.28 7.02
C SER A 205 -12.27 8.99 7.82
N LYS A 206 -12.81 9.99 8.50
CA LYS A 206 -14.01 9.90 9.35
C LYS A 206 -15.28 9.38 8.65
N HIS A 207 -15.27 9.29 7.33
CA HIS A 207 -16.38 8.73 6.56
C HIS A 207 -16.51 7.21 6.72
N TRP A 208 -15.43 6.55 7.16
CA TRP A 208 -15.34 5.12 7.28
C TRP A 208 -15.50 4.63 8.71
N GLN A 209 -16.19 3.51 8.86
CA GLN A 209 -16.21 2.71 10.09
C GLN A 209 -15.47 1.39 9.83
N VAL A 210 -14.62 0.97 10.74
CA VAL A 210 -13.87 -0.30 10.62
C VAL A 210 -14.77 -1.44 11.06
N SER A 211 -15.01 -2.44 10.19
CA SER A 211 -15.74 -3.66 10.53
C SER A 211 -14.82 -4.85 10.78
N ASP A 212 -13.67 -4.91 10.09
CA ASP A 212 -12.65 -5.95 10.31
C ASP A 212 -11.25 -5.38 10.03
N HIS A 213 -10.26 -5.86 10.78
CA HIS A 213 -8.84 -5.58 10.54
C HIS A 213 -8.01 -6.80 10.89
N LYS A 214 -7.18 -7.26 9.95
CA LYS A 214 -6.34 -8.44 10.16
C LYS A 214 -5.05 -8.44 9.36
N VAL A 215 -4.08 -9.20 9.85
CA VAL A 215 -2.86 -9.55 9.11
C VAL A 215 -3.06 -10.95 8.52
N ILE A 216 -2.90 -11.08 7.20
CA ILE A 216 -3.08 -12.35 6.50
C ILE A 216 -1.83 -13.20 6.69
N ARG A 217 -1.94 -14.26 7.52
CA ARG A 217 -0.81 -15.10 7.89
C ARG A 217 -1.10 -16.57 7.62
N ASN A 218 -0.43 -17.12 6.62
CA ASN A 218 -0.46 -18.54 6.25
C ASN A 218 0.92 -18.99 5.74
N GLN A 219 1.05 -20.23 5.29
CA GLN A 219 2.31 -20.78 4.80
C GLN A 219 2.84 -20.00 3.58
N THR A 220 1.97 -19.66 2.63
CA THR A 220 2.34 -18.93 1.40
C THR A 220 2.78 -17.50 1.72
N THR A 221 2.03 -16.75 2.56
CA THR A 221 2.37 -15.35 2.90
C THR A 221 3.68 -15.23 3.66
N ARG A 222 4.05 -16.22 4.49
CA ARG A 222 5.31 -16.23 5.24
C ARG A 222 6.54 -16.34 4.36
N VAL A 223 6.40 -16.85 3.14
CA VAL A 223 7.51 -17.06 2.19
C VAL A 223 7.47 -16.10 1.02
N ALA A 224 6.30 -15.65 0.60
CA ALA A 224 6.11 -14.87 -0.63
C ALA A 224 6.77 -13.47 -0.62
N SER A 225 6.88 -12.84 0.55
CA SER A 225 7.54 -11.55 0.78
C SER A 225 8.15 -11.54 2.19
N ASP A 226 8.99 -10.57 2.50
CA ASP A 226 9.46 -10.30 3.88
C ASP A 226 8.43 -9.50 4.71
N HIS A 227 7.33 -9.04 4.11
CA HIS A 227 6.15 -8.48 4.78
C HIS A 227 4.96 -9.43 4.69
N LEU A 228 3.97 -9.24 5.57
CA LEU A 228 2.65 -9.87 5.51
C LEU A 228 1.61 -8.87 5.00
N PRO A 229 0.61 -9.32 4.21
CA PRO A 229 -0.50 -8.45 3.81
C PRO A 229 -1.32 -8.01 5.02
N VAL A 230 -1.73 -6.74 5.04
CA VAL A 230 -2.63 -6.17 6.05
C VAL A 230 -3.95 -5.82 5.38
N PHE A 231 -5.03 -6.27 5.94
CA PHE A 231 -6.40 -6.14 5.45
C PHE A 231 -7.23 -5.30 6.39
N SER A 232 -8.09 -4.44 5.84
CA SER A 232 -9.20 -3.82 6.57
C SER A 232 -10.48 -3.85 5.74
N GLN A 233 -11.58 -4.15 6.42
CA GLN A 233 -12.94 -4.02 5.91
C GLN A 233 -13.52 -2.72 6.46
N LEU A 234 -14.01 -1.85 5.58
CA LEU A 234 -14.49 -0.52 5.93
C LEU A 234 -15.92 -0.34 5.45
N ILE A 235 -16.78 0.24 6.29
CA ILE A 235 -18.20 0.54 6.00
C ILE A 235 -18.37 2.06 5.86
N ILE A 236 -19.19 2.46 4.89
CA ILE A 236 -19.65 3.82 4.66
C ILE A 236 -21.15 3.84 4.44
#